data_08f82f385dcabad94e106e46b30f95ec
#
_entry.id   08f82f385dcabad94e106e46b30f95ec
#
_cell.length_a   1.000
_cell.length_b   1.000
_cell.length_c   1.000
_cell.angle_alpha   90.00
_cell.angle_beta   90.00
_cell.angle_gamma   90.00
#
_symmetry.space_group_name_H-M   'P 1'
#
loop_
_entity.id
_entity.type
_entity.pdbx_description
1 polymer ?
#
loop_
_entity_poly.entity_id
_entity_poly.type
_entity_poly.pdbx_seq_one_letter_code
_entity_poly.pdbx_strand_id
1 'polypeptide(L)'
;MAAFAHAIPRTEVIAAIDKLIDNLVNIKDETGEFLLRLEDGRVIDTKGWNDWEWTHGIGLFGLYRYWEQTGDERALEVMLRWFDDRFAAGTPTKNINTMSPFLTLANLYEHTGDQAYIPYLDTWAEWLMSPDGLPKTEEGGFQHIVFNDENPQELWDDTLMMSVLPLARIGLLLDRPHYVEEAKRQFLVHIKYLCDRQTGLWYHGWTFDGRHNFAGALWARGNCWVTIAIPEILDMLDLAEGDAFRTFLIDTLAAQVKTLAEHQDENGLWHTLVVDPSSYLEASATAGFAYGILKAVRKRYLPAEYEAVGIRAVRGVLANIDATGELQQVSFGTAMGDTMQFYKDIPLTSMPYGQSLAICALAEFLRTFI
;
A
#
# COMPACT_ATOMS: atom_id res chain seq x y z
N MET A 1 -14.19 -28.22 0.46
CA MET A 1 -13.64 -27.02 -0.16
C MET A 1 -13.61 -27.19 -1.67
N ALA A 2 -14.04 -26.19 -2.42
CA ALA A 2 -13.91 -26.20 -3.88
C ALA A 2 -12.43 -26.26 -4.28
N ALA A 3 -12.09 -27.11 -5.26
CA ALA A 3 -10.72 -27.23 -5.75
C ALA A 3 -10.36 -26.11 -6.76
N PHE A 4 -11.38 -25.48 -7.32
CA PHE A 4 -11.24 -24.42 -8.34
C PHE A 4 -12.20 -23.28 -8.03
N ALA A 5 -11.72 -22.07 -8.22
CA ALA A 5 -12.55 -20.86 -8.28
C ALA A 5 -12.21 -20.12 -9.57
N HIS A 6 -13.24 -19.73 -10.34
CA HIS A 6 -13.04 -19.00 -11.59
C HIS A 6 -12.01 -19.65 -12.54
N ALA A 7 -11.97 -21.00 -12.58
CA ALA A 7 -11.01 -21.82 -13.33
C ALA A 7 -9.53 -21.70 -12.90
N ILE A 8 -9.24 -21.17 -11.72
CA ILE A 8 -7.90 -21.12 -11.14
C ILE A 8 -7.81 -22.16 -10.02
N PRO A 9 -6.85 -23.12 -10.07
CA PRO A 9 -6.68 -24.10 -8.99
C PRO A 9 -6.19 -23.45 -7.71
N ARG A 10 -6.77 -23.81 -6.56
CA ARG A 10 -6.29 -23.33 -5.25
C ARG A 10 -4.80 -23.64 -5.04
N THR A 11 -4.34 -24.81 -5.48
CA THR A 11 -2.93 -25.23 -5.37
C THR A 11 -1.98 -24.36 -6.19
N GLU A 12 -2.41 -23.85 -7.34
CA GLU A 12 -1.64 -22.93 -8.16
C GLU A 12 -1.44 -21.60 -7.42
N VAL A 13 -2.49 -21.07 -6.81
CA VAL A 13 -2.45 -19.82 -6.05
C VAL A 13 -1.48 -19.95 -4.86
N ILE A 14 -1.57 -21.05 -4.09
CA ILE A 14 -0.66 -21.30 -2.96
C ILE A 14 0.77 -21.41 -3.44
N ALA A 15 1.03 -22.18 -4.50
CA ALA A 15 2.38 -22.33 -5.04
C ALA A 15 2.97 -21.00 -5.56
N ALA A 16 2.13 -20.11 -6.10
CA ALA A 16 2.55 -18.76 -6.49
C ALA A 16 2.91 -17.91 -5.26
N ILE A 17 2.10 -17.96 -4.19
CA ILE A 17 2.38 -17.25 -2.93
C ILE A 17 3.70 -17.74 -2.33
N ASP A 18 3.93 -19.05 -2.26
CA ASP A 18 5.17 -19.62 -1.73
C ASP A 18 6.40 -19.08 -2.47
N LYS A 19 6.35 -19.06 -3.81
CA LYS A 19 7.43 -18.50 -4.63
C LYS A 19 7.63 -17.00 -4.41
N LEU A 20 6.53 -16.24 -4.29
CA LEU A 20 6.59 -14.80 -4.01
C LEU A 20 7.23 -14.52 -2.66
N ILE A 21 6.92 -15.33 -1.62
CA ILE A 21 7.54 -15.21 -0.29
C ILE A 21 9.03 -15.54 -0.37
N ASP A 22 9.39 -16.63 -1.07
CA ASP A 22 10.80 -17.01 -1.28
C ASP A 22 11.57 -15.88 -1.97
N ASN A 23 10.99 -15.28 -3.01
CA ASN A 23 11.62 -14.17 -3.72
C ASN A 23 11.73 -12.92 -2.83
N LEU A 24 10.64 -12.55 -2.12
CA LEU A 24 10.59 -11.37 -1.25
C LEU A 24 11.74 -11.35 -0.23
N VAL A 25 11.99 -12.46 0.46
CA VAL A 25 13.03 -12.53 1.51
C VAL A 25 14.45 -12.66 0.96
N ASN A 26 14.59 -13.01 -0.31
CA ASN A 26 15.88 -13.22 -0.97
C ASN A 26 16.20 -12.17 -2.04
N ILE A 27 15.28 -11.25 -2.31
CA ILE A 27 15.47 -10.17 -3.30
C ILE A 27 16.70 -9.33 -2.96
N LYS A 28 17.51 -9.00 -3.96
CA LYS A 28 18.74 -8.22 -3.82
C LYS A 28 18.88 -7.18 -4.90
N ASP A 29 19.54 -6.09 -4.59
CA ASP A 29 20.04 -5.15 -5.57
C ASP A 29 21.45 -5.57 -6.01
N GLU A 30 21.54 -6.33 -7.10
CA GLU A 30 22.81 -6.83 -7.65
C GLU A 30 23.62 -5.70 -8.33
N THR A 31 22.98 -4.60 -8.68
CA THR A 31 23.61 -3.48 -9.42
C THR A 31 23.99 -2.30 -8.54
N GLY A 32 23.35 -2.15 -7.40
CA GLY A 32 23.44 -0.98 -6.54
C GLY A 32 22.70 0.25 -7.09
N GLU A 33 21.87 0.08 -8.12
CA GLU A 33 21.09 1.17 -8.72
C GLU A 33 19.88 1.58 -7.87
N PHE A 34 19.44 0.70 -6.97
CA PHE A 34 18.26 0.91 -6.13
C PHE A 34 18.62 1.31 -4.70
N LEU A 35 19.89 1.63 -4.45
CA LEU A 35 20.37 2.15 -3.18
C LEU A 35 20.02 3.64 -3.04
N LEU A 36 19.32 3.98 -1.97
CA LEU A 36 19.06 5.36 -1.60
C LEU A 36 20.22 5.90 -0.76
N ARG A 37 20.98 6.81 -1.31
CA ARG A 37 22.11 7.47 -0.62
C ARG A 37 21.64 8.73 0.06
N LEU A 38 21.76 8.79 1.38
CA LEU A 38 21.34 9.93 2.17
C LEU A 38 22.44 10.99 2.25
N GLU A 39 22.05 12.23 2.45
CA GLU A 39 22.98 13.37 2.59
C GLU A 39 23.94 13.21 3.78
N ASP A 40 23.54 12.50 4.84
CA ASP A 40 24.36 12.20 6.01
C ASP A 40 25.34 11.02 5.81
N GLY A 41 25.37 10.44 4.61
CA GLY A 41 26.26 9.35 4.21
C GLY A 41 25.71 7.95 4.47
N ARG A 42 24.54 7.79 5.10
CA ARG A 42 23.88 6.49 5.20
C ARG A 42 23.42 6.02 3.83
N VAL A 43 23.29 4.72 3.69
CA VAL A 43 22.78 4.06 2.47
C VAL A 43 21.64 3.14 2.88
N ILE A 44 20.50 3.32 2.23
CA ILE A 44 19.31 2.48 2.43
C ILE A 44 19.12 1.58 1.21
N ASP A 45 19.05 0.28 1.44
CA ASP A 45 18.72 -0.68 0.39
C ASP A 45 17.21 -0.82 0.24
N THR A 46 16.61 -0.08 -0.70
CA THR A 46 15.17 -0.08 -0.91
C THR A 46 14.66 -1.35 -1.58
N LYS A 47 15.55 -2.18 -2.12
CA LYS A 47 15.23 -3.44 -2.81
C LYS A 47 15.54 -4.68 -1.97
N GLY A 48 16.68 -4.73 -1.28
CA GLY A 48 17.03 -5.85 -0.41
C GLY A 48 16.16 -5.91 0.85
N TRP A 49 15.88 -7.13 1.34
CA TRP A 49 14.92 -7.33 2.45
C TRP A 49 15.37 -6.79 3.81
N ASN A 50 16.66 -6.57 3.99
CA ASN A 50 17.26 -6.31 5.31
C ASN A 50 17.45 -4.82 5.64
N ASP A 51 16.55 -3.96 5.20
CA ASP A 51 16.58 -2.54 5.53
C ASP A 51 15.21 -2.04 5.99
N TRP A 52 15.04 -0.73 6.25
CA TRP A 52 13.82 -0.14 6.75
C TRP A 52 13.39 1.07 5.91
N GLU A 53 12.42 0.81 5.04
CA GLU A 53 11.78 1.81 4.18
C GLU A 53 10.34 1.38 3.87
N TRP A 54 9.54 2.18 3.18
CA TRP A 54 8.16 1.83 2.82
C TRP A 54 8.06 0.52 2.03
N THR A 55 9.06 0.25 1.21
CA THR A 55 9.14 -0.98 0.40
C THR A 55 9.05 -2.23 1.28
N HIS A 56 9.75 -2.21 2.42
CA HIS A 56 9.74 -3.28 3.42
C HIS A 56 8.43 -3.30 4.21
N GLY A 57 7.88 -2.11 4.56
CA GLY A 57 6.60 -2.00 5.24
C GLY A 57 5.46 -2.63 4.45
N ILE A 58 5.43 -2.39 3.13
CA ILE A 58 4.47 -3.06 2.24
C ILE A 58 4.78 -4.56 2.12
N GLY A 59 6.08 -4.94 2.08
CA GLY A 59 6.50 -6.34 2.13
C GLY A 59 5.91 -7.10 3.32
N LEU A 60 6.04 -6.51 4.50
CA LEU A 60 5.48 -7.04 5.76
C LEU A 60 3.95 -7.10 5.74
N PHE A 61 3.28 -6.09 5.16
CA PHE A 61 1.82 -6.06 5.05
C PHE A 61 1.27 -7.25 4.27
N GLY A 62 1.89 -7.63 3.15
CA GLY A 62 1.45 -8.80 2.38
C GLY A 62 1.63 -10.11 3.13
N LEU A 63 2.77 -10.27 3.80
CA LEU A 63 3.02 -11.43 4.67
C LEU A 63 1.97 -11.51 5.78
N TYR A 64 1.65 -10.37 6.42
CA TYR A 64 0.63 -10.31 7.45
C TYR A 64 -0.76 -10.72 6.92
N ARG A 65 -1.19 -10.22 5.76
CA ARG A 65 -2.49 -10.57 5.18
C ARG A 65 -2.60 -12.04 4.81
N TYR A 66 -1.51 -12.65 4.37
CA TYR A 66 -1.46 -14.09 4.10
C TYR A 66 -1.51 -14.90 5.40
N TRP A 67 -0.67 -14.53 6.39
CA TRP A 67 -0.66 -15.19 7.69
C TRP A 67 -2.00 -15.08 8.43
N GLU A 68 -2.58 -13.90 8.52
CA GLU A 68 -3.88 -13.65 9.18
C GLU A 68 -4.97 -14.60 8.66
N GLN A 69 -4.94 -14.91 7.38
CA GLN A 69 -5.91 -15.77 6.74
C GLN A 69 -5.62 -17.26 6.89
N THR A 70 -4.35 -17.64 6.84
CA THR A 70 -3.94 -19.05 6.69
C THR A 70 -3.34 -19.64 7.95
N GLY A 71 -2.82 -18.80 8.85
CA GLY A 71 -2.01 -19.23 9.99
C GLY A 71 -0.63 -19.74 9.59
N ASP A 72 -0.12 -19.36 8.41
CA ASP A 72 1.19 -19.81 7.91
C ASP A 72 2.32 -19.38 8.84
N GLU A 73 2.90 -20.33 9.57
CA GLU A 73 3.94 -20.08 10.58
C GLU A 73 5.20 -19.47 9.98
N ARG A 74 5.54 -19.80 8.73
CA ARG A 74 6.69 -19.24 8.04
C ARG A 74 6.54 -17.74 7.80
N ALA A 75 5.36 -17.30 7.35
CA ALA A 75 5.09 -15.88 7.16
C ALA A 75 5.18 -15.11 8.48
N LEU A 76 4.68 -15.69 9.58
CA LEU A 76 4.81 -15.10 10.91
C LEU A 76 6.28 -15.00 11.36
N GLU A 77 7.04 -16.08 11.23
CA GLU A 77 8.46 -16.10 11.61
C GLU A 77 9.27 -15.06 10.85
N VAL A 78 9.04 -14.93 9.54
CA VAL A 78 9.72 -13.91 8.70
C VAL A 78 9.44 -12.51 9.23
N MET A 79 8.18 -12.18 9.58
CA MET A 79 7.83 -10.86 10.10
C MET A 79 8.46 -10.59 11.48
N LEU A 80 8.35 -11.52 12.42
CA LEU A 80 8.92 -11.38 13.76
C LEU A 80 10.43 -11.19 13.70
N ARG A 81 11.12 -12.03 12.93
CA ARG A 81 12.58 -11.96 12.75
C ARG A 81 13.00 -10.63 12.12
N TRP A 82 12.23 -10.11 11.13
CA TRP A 82 12.55 -8.84 10.51
C TRP A 82 12.52 -7.70 11.55
N PHE A 83 11.51 -7.65 12.40
CA PHE A 83 11.42 -6.64 13.46
C PHE A 83 12.54 -6.79 14.49
N ASP A 84 12.83 -8.00 14.95
CA ASP A 84 13.91 -8.26 15.90
C ASP A 84 15.26 -7.76 15.34
N ASP A 85 15.59 -8.11 14.10
CA ASP A 85 16.82 -7.71 13.44
C ASP A 85 16.89 -6.18 13.24
N ARG A 86 15.77 -5.54 12.88
CA ARG A 86 15.70 -4.09 12.67
C ARG A 86 15.76 -3.30 13.97
N PHE A 87 15.13 -3.75 15.02
CA PHE A 87 15.25 -3.13 16.34
C PHE A 87 16.65 -3.28 16.92
N ALA A 88 17.30 -4.42 16.72
CA ALA A 88 18.68 -4.62 17.12
C ALA A 88 19.66 -3.71 16.35
N ALA A 89 19.39 -3.40 15.09
CA ALA A 89 20.17 -2.47 14.28
C ALA A 89 19.87 -0.99 14.57
N GLY A 90 18.74 -0.68 15.22
CA GLY A 90 18.24 0.65 15.48
C GLY A 90 17.22 1.11 14.44
N THR A 91 16.23 1.89 14.91
CA THR A 91 15.17 2.44 14.04
C THR A 91 15.71 3.56 13.14
N PRO A 92 15.17 3.74 11.93
CA PRO A 92 15.60 4.81 11.02
C PRO A 92 15.12 6.19 11.48
N THR A 93 15.51 7.23 10.74
CA THR A 93 14.91 8.56 10.85
C THR A 93 13.42 8.48 10.52
N LYS A 94 12.60 9.16 11.31
CA LYS A 94 11.16 9.20 11.12
C LYS A 94 10.78 10.05 9.91
N ASN A 95 9.99 9.46 9.03
CA ASN A 95 9.34 10.13 7.90
C ASN A 95 8.06 9.36 7.53
N ILE A 96 7.33 9.81 6.51
CA ILE A 96 6.08 9.17 6.08
C ILE A 96 6.32 7.71 5.69
N ASN A 97 7.39 7.43 4.96
CA ASN A 97 7.70 6.11 4.43
C ASN A 97 8.17 5.13 5.50
N THR A 98 9.02 5.61 6.42
CA THR A 98 9.54 4.75 7.50
C THR A 98 8.50 4.40 8.57
N MET A 99 7.33 5.06 8.54
CA MET A 99 6.16 4.70 9.36
C MET A 99 5.43 3.44 8.84
N SER A 100 5.59 3.10 7.57
CA SER A 100 4.85 2.01 6.91
C SER A 100 4.93 0.64 7.64
N PRO A 101 6.09 0.15 8.14
CA PRO A 101 6.16 -1.12 8.88
C PRO A 101 5.30 -1.18 10.14
N PHE A 102 4.96 -0.02 10.71
CA PHE A 102 4.20 0.04 11.97
C PHE A 102 2.77 -0.46 11.86
N LEU A 103 2.18 -0.52 10.66
CA LEU A 103 0.88 -1.17 10.48
C LEU A 103 0.98 -2.66 10.81
N THR A 104 2.00 -3.33 10.31
CA THR A 104 2.24 -4.74 10.62
C THR A 104 2.67 -4.94 12.07
N LEU A 105 3.56 -4.08 12.60
CA LEU A 105 3.97 -4.16 14.00
C LEU A 105 2.78 -4.04 14.97
N ALA A 106 1.86 -3.12 14.71
CA ALA A 106 0.66 -2.93 15.51
C ALA A 106 -0.23 -4.19 15.51
N ASN A 107 -0.39 -4.82 14.35
CA ASN A 107 -1.13 -6.07 14.23
C ASN A 107 -0.42 -7.24 14.93
N LEU A 108 0.91 -7.31 14.85
CA LEU A 108 1.69 -8.33 15.59
C LEU A 108 1.61 -8.11 17.10
N TYR A 109 1.60 -6.86 17.57
CA TYR A 109 1.35 -6.53 18.98
C TYR A 109 0.01 -7.07 19.46
N GLU A 110 -1.06 -6.88 18.69
CA GLU A 110 -2.38 -7.43 19.04
C GLU A 110 -2.35 -8.96 19.15
N HIS A 111 -1.61 -9.63 18.26
CA HIS A 111 -1.50 -11.08 18.25
C HIS A 111 -0.62 -11.63 19.38
N THR A 112 0.56 -11.03 19.57
CA THR A 112 1.56 -11.55 20.51
C THR A 112 1.38 -11.05 21.93
N GLY A 113 0.78 -9.87 22.12
CA GLY A 113 0.73 -9.17 23.41
C GLY A 113 2.10 -8.68 23.89
N ASP A 114 3.12 -8.66 23.05
CA ASP A 114 4.49 -8.29 23.44
C ASP A 114 4.58 -6.79 23.75
N GLN A 115 4.70 -6.50 25.04
CA GLN A 115 4.78 -5.13 25.55
C GLN A 115 6.04 -4.37 25.09
N ALA A 116 7.06 -5.05 24.61
CA ALA A 116 8.26 -4.44 24.05
C ALA A 116 7.96 -3.59 22.80
N TYR A 117 6.86 -3.86 22.09
CA TYR A 117 6.45 -3.10 20.91
C TYR A 117 5.81 -1.74 21.25
N ILE A 118 5.20 -1.59 22.45
CA ILE A 118 4.47 -0.37 22.82
C ILE A 118 5.30 0.90 22.73
N PRO A 119 6.55 0.99 23.24
CA PRO A 119 7.34 2.21 23.14
C PRO A 119 7.60 2.64 21.70
N TYR A 120 7.77 1.69 20.77
CA TYR A 120 7.94 1.97 19.35
C TYR A 120 6.64 2.51 18.74
N LEU A 121 5.52 1.82 18.94
CA LEU A 121 4.20 2.22 18.45
C LEU A 121 3.81 3.61 18.95
N ASP A 122 3.94 3.87 20.24
CA ASP A 122 3.56 5.14 20.86
C ASP A 122 4.46 6.29 20.39
N THR A 123 5.78 6.10 20.40
CA THR A 123 6.74 7.14 20.01
C THR A 123 6.62 7.55 18.54
N TRP A 124 6.30 6.61 17.64
CA TRP A 124 6.16 6.89 16.22
C TRP A 124 4.80 7.53 15.91
N ALA A 125 3.73 7.07 16.54
CA ALA A 125 2.42 7.72 16.42
C ALA A 125 2.43 9.14 17.02
N GLU A 126 3.07 9.35 18.18
CA GLU A 126 3.22 10.68 18.79
C GLU A 126 3.98 11.63 17.86
N TRP A 127 4.99 11.16 17.14
CA TRP A 127 5.70 11.98 16.14
C TRP A 127 4.77 12.48 15.02
N LEU A 128 3.82 11.68 14.53
CA LEU A 128 2.82 12.12 13.55
C LEU A 128 1.89 13.20 14.12
N MET A 129 1.62 13.16 15.41
CA MET A 129 0.64 14.01 16.09
C MET A 129 1.24 15.30 16.65
N SER A 130 2.51 15.25 17.07
CA SER A 130 3.19 16.36 17.74
C SER A 130 3.38 17.57 16.82
N PRO A 131 3.18 18.81 17.33
CA PRO A 131 3.53 20.02 16.58
C PRO A 131 5.02 20.13 16.22
N ASP A 132 5.90 19.52 17.03
CA ASP A 132 7.35 19.47 16.81
C ASP A 132 7.79 18.20 16.05
N GLY A 133 6.83 17.39 15.63
CA GLY A 133 7.04 16.13 14.89
C GLY A 133 6.91 16.32 13.39
N LEU A 134 5.93 15.60 12.80
CA LEU A 134 5.66 15.70 11.36
C LEU A 134 5.06 17.07 11.02
N PRO A 135 5.70 17.87 10.13
CA PRO A 135 5.11 19.08 9.59
C PRO A 135 3.76 18.81 8.90
N LYS A 136 2.88 19.78 9.00
CA LYS A 136 1.58 19.74 8.35
C LYS A 136 1.46 20.87 7.32
N THR A 137 0.74 20.59 6.25
CA THR A 137 0.41 21.59 5.23
C THR A 137 -0.52 22.67 5.79
N GLU A 138 -0.74 23.76 5.07
CA GLU A 138 -1.58 24.88 5.51
C GLU A 138 -3.01 24.46 5.93
N GLU A 139 -3.55 23.36 5.34
CA GLU A 139 -4.85 22.79 5.71
C GLU A 139 -4.74 21.64 6.70
N GLY A 140 -3.55 21.45 7.26
CA GLY A 140 -3.26 20.46 8.30
C GLY A 140 -3.17 19.02 7.80
N GLY A 141 -3.01 18.81 6.51
CA GLY A 141 -2.66 17.49 5.97
C GLY A 141 -1.22 17.11 6.33
N PHE A 142 -0.93 15.83 6.45
CA PHE A 142 0.41 15.33 6.70
C PHE A 142 1.30 15.65 5.50
N GLN A 143 2.33 16.48 5.70
CA GLN A 143 3.33 16.78 4.68
C GLN A 143 4.12 15.51 4.34
N HIS A 144 4.23 15.19 3.05
CA HIS A 144 4.86 13.94 2.61
C HIS A 144 6.39 14.01 2.65
N ILE A 145 6.95 14.03 3.86
CA ILE A 145 8.40 13.99 4.08
C ILE A 145 8.92 12.58 3.81
N VAL A 146 10.00 12.49 3.04
CA VAL A 146 10.77 11.28 2.79
C VAL A 146 12.26 11.50 3.13
N PHE A 147 13.09 10.48 2.96
CA PHE A 147 14.54 10.69 3.02
C PHE A 147 15.00 11.67 1.93
N ASN A 148 15.92 12.55 2.27
CA ASN A 148 16.52 13.57 1.40
C ASN A 148 15.54 14.65 0.87
N ASP A 149 14.23 14.58 1.17
CA ASP A 149 13.28 15.54 0.65
C ASP A 149 12.17 15.84 1.67
N GLU A 150 12.04 17.12 2.00
CA GLU A 150 11.02 17.59 2.93
C GLU A 150 9.66 17.79 2.26
N ASN A 151 9.60 17.93 0.94
CA ASN A 151 8.38 18.15 0.17
C ASN A 151 7.44 19.17 0.82
N PRO A 152 7.90 20.43 1.03
CA PRO A 152 7.16 21.42 1.81
C PRO A 152 5.79 21.70 1.18
N GLN A 153 4.74 21.69 2.04
CA GLN A 153 3.38 21.96 1.64
C GLN A 153 2.79 20.95 0.63
N GLU A 154 3.29 19.70 0.59
CA GLU A 154 2.82 18.67 -0.34
C GLU A 154 1.98 17.58 0.34
N LEU A 155 0.89 17.20 -0.31
CA LEU A 155 0.10 15.99 -0.02
C LEU A 155 0.32 14.99 -1.14
N TRP A 156 0.62 13.74 -0.79
CA TRP A 156 0.70 12.62 -1.72
C TRP A 156 -0.30 11.53 -1.31
N ASP A 157 -0.87 10.83 -2.28
CA ASP A 157 -1.86 9.77 -2.01
C ASP A 157 -1.26 8.57 -1.26
N ASP A 158 0.04 8.33 -1.39
CA ASP A 158 0.83 7.32 -0.64
C ASP A 158 0.69 7.48 0.89
N THR A 159 0.56 8.70 1.39
CA THR A 159 0.51 9.01 2.83
C THR A 159 -0.57 8.23 3.56
N LEU A 160 -1.71 7.99 2.89
CA LEU A 160 -2.84 7.24 3.47
C LEU A 160 -2.44 5.82 3.84
N MET A 161 -1.73 5.14 2.95
CA MET A 161 -1.25 3.77 3.19
C MET A 161 -0.05 3.75 4.14
N MET A 162 0.93 4.66 3.93
CA MET A 162 2.21 4.59 4.63
C MET A 162 2.15 5.02 6.09
N SER A 163 1.34 6.03 6.42
CA SER A 163 1.31 6.63 7.76
C SER A 163 -0.07 6.71 8.40
N VAL A 164 -1.13 6.92 7.62
CA VAL A 164 -2.47 7.15 8.19
C VAL A 164 -3.10 5.85 8.68
N LEU A 165 -2.97 4.75 7.94
CA LEU A 165 -3.43 3.44 8.41
C LEU A 165 -2.68 2.98 9.67
N PRO A 166 -1.33 3.06 9.75
CA PRO A 166 -0.60 2.78 11.00
C PRO A 166 -1.09 3.62 12.18
N LEU A 167 -1.29 4.93 11.99
CA LEU A 167 -1.79 5.83 13.04
C LEU A 167 -3.15 5.38 13.57
N ALA A 168 -4.09 5.08 12.68
CA ALA A 168 -5.42 4.60 13.06
C ALA A 168 -5.34 3.30 13.86
N ARG A 169 -4.52 2.35 13.39
CA ARG A 169 -4.36 1.05 14.05
C ARG A 169 -3.76 1.18 15.45
N ILE A 170 -2.71 1.97 15.59
CA ILE A 170 -2.09 2.27 16.88
C ILE A 170 -3.09 2.96 17.81
N GLY A 171 -3.86 3.91 17.28
CA GLY A 171 -4.90 4.62 18.03
C GLY A 171 -5.95 3.69 18.66
N LEU A 172 -6.39 2.69 17.91
CA LEU A 172 -7.31 1.66 18.40
C LEU A 172 -6.68 0.78 19.47
N LEU A 173 -5.46 0.31 19.25
CA LEU A 173 -4.79 -0.65 20.14
C LEU A 173 -4.31 -0.04 21.46
N LEU A 174 -3.90 1.23 21.43
CA LEU A 174 -3.40 1.93 22.63
C LEU A 174 -4.44 2.83 23.30
N ASP A 175 -5.72 2.73 22.90
CA ASP A 175 -6.82 3.57 23.39
C ASP A 175 -6.51 5.08 23.26
N ARG A 176 -6.16 5.48 22.04
CA ARG A 176 -5.87 6.87 21.64
C ARG A 176 -6.90 7.35 20.62
N PRO A 177 -8.14 7.66 21.01
CA PRO A 177 -9.21 8.01 20.06
C PRO A 177 -8.87 9.24 19.21
N HIS A 178 -8.04 10.16 19.71
CA HIS A 178 -7.60 11.33 18.94
C HIS A 178 -6.68 10.97 17.75
N TYR A 179 -5.95 9.85 17.80
CA TYR A 179 -5.20 9.34 16.65
C TYR A 179 -6.16 8.82 15.56
N VAL A 180 -7.22 8.15 15.98
CA VAL A 180 -8.26 7.67 15.05
C VAL A 180 -8.99 8.84 14.37
N GLU A 181 -9.34 9.87 15.15
CA GLU A 181 -9.98 11.08 14.58
C GLU A 181 -9.04 11.85 13.64
N GLU A 182 -7.74 11.93 13.96
CA GLU A 182 -6.77 12.53 13.02
C GLU A 182 -6.64 11.68 11.75
N ALA A 183 -6.61 10.36 11.86
CA ALA A 183 -6.58 9.49 10.69
C ALA A 183 -7.80 9.71 9.78
N LYS A 184 -9.01 9.78 10.35
CA LYS A 184 -10.23 10.14 9.59
C LYS A 184 -10.10 11.50 8.92
N ARG A 185 -9.58 12.50 9.63
CA ARG A 185 -9.36 13.83 9.11
C ARG A 185 -8.38 13.82 7.93
N GLN A 186 -7.30 13.05 8.02
CA GLN A 186 -6.33 12.91 6.93
C GLN A 186 -6.99 12.33 5.67
N PHE A 187 -7.84 11.29 5.77
CA PHE A 187 -8.61 10.82 4.61
C PHE A 187 -9.41 11.94 3.97
N LEU A 188 -10.13 12.73 4.76
CA LEU A 188 -10.97 13.83 4.24
C LEU A 188 -10.13 14.93 3.56
N VAL A 189 -8.98 15.30 4.13
CA VAL A 189 -8.08 16.31 3.55
C VAL A 189 -7.49 15.79 2.22
N HIS A 190 -7.01 14.56 2.18
CA HIS A 190 -6.46 13.97 0.95
C HIS A 190 -7.53 13.84 -0.14
N ILE A 191 -8.74 13.38 0.18
CA ILE A 191 -9.86 13.35 -0.78
C ILE A 191 -10.14 14.74 -1.34
N LYS A 192 -10.16 15.77 -0.50
CA LYS A 192 -10.45 17.14 -0.91
C LYS A 192 -9.53 17.66 -2.01
N TYR A 193 -8.24 17.30 -1.97
CA TYR A 193 -7.22 17.84 -2.85
C TYR A 193 -6.75 16.87 -3.95
N LEU A 194 -6.84 15.57 -3.72
CA LEU A 194 -6.27 14.58 -4.63
C LEU A 194 -7.32 13.86 -5.48
N CYS A 195 -8.58 13.73 -5.01
CA CYS A 195 -9.61 13.03 -5.77
C CYS A 195 -10.11 13.88 -6.95
N ASP A 196 -9.92 13.38 -8.18
CA ASP A 196 -10.53 13.96 -9.37
C ASP A 196 -12.03 13.64 -9.40
N ARG A 197 -12.84 14.68 -9.33
CA ARG A 197 -14.32 14.55 -9.26
C ARG A 197 -14.96 14.08 -10.57
N GLN A 198 -14.24 14.14 -11.68
CA GLN A 198 -14.76 13.69 -12.98
C GLN A 198 -14.62 12.18 -13.14
N THR A 199 -13.48 11.64 -12.74
CA THR A 199 -13.16 10.23 -12.92
C THR A 199 -13.24 9.41 -11.64
N GLY A 200 -13.19 10.05 -10.46
CA GLY A 200 -13.01 9.37 -9.17
C GLY A 200 -11.61 8.84 -8.93
N LEU A 201 -10.71 8.91 -9.90
CA LEU A 201 -9.29 8.59 -9.72
C LEU A 201 -8.58 9.67 -8.91
N TRP A 202 -7.36 9.38 -8.49
CA TRP A 202 -6.58 10.27 -7.64
C TRP A 202 -5.34 10.77 -8.36
N TYR A 203 -5.08 12.07 -8.23
CA TYR A 203 -3.79 12.65 -8.57
C TYR A 203 -2.74 12.17 -7.57
N HIS A 204 -1.52 11.88 -8.04
CA HIS A 204 -0.41 11.47 -7.19
C HIS A 204 -0.16 12.46 -6.05
N GLY A 205 -0.22 13.77 -6.33
CA GLY A 205 -0.01 14.78 -5.32
C GLY A 205 -0.70 16.11 -5.56
N TRP A 206 -0.66 16.93 -4.52
CA TRP A 206 -1.06 18.32 -4.50
C TRP A 206 -0.03 19.14 -3.75
N THR A 207 0.33 20.30 -4.28
CA THR A 207 1.10 21.30 -3.52
C THR A 207 0.26 22.54 -3.21
N PHE A 208 0.35 23.03 -1.98
CA PHE A 208 -0.25 24.30 -1.61
C PHE A 208 0.58 25.48 -2.12
N ASP A 209 1.87 25.29 -2.39
CA ASP A 209 2.70 26.25 -3.10
C ASP A 209 2.34 26.24 -4.58
N GLY A 210 1.75 27.35 -5.05
CA GLY A 210 1.23 27.45 -6.43
C GLY A 210 -0.11 26.76 -6.69
N ARG A 211 -0.65 25.93 -5.76
CA ARG A 211 -1.99 25.30 -5.79
C ARG A 211 -2.26 24.49 -7.05
N HIS A 212 -1.52 23.39 -7.24
CA HIS A 212 -1.68 22.52 -8.39
C HIS A 212 -1.37 21.05 -8.06
N ASN A 213 -1.72 20.15 -8.97
CA ASN A 213 -1.45 18.72 -8.88
C ASN A 213 -0.21 18.29 -9.68
N PHE A 214 0.85 19.09 -9.72
CA PHE A 214 2.09 18.81 -10.49
C PHE A 214 1.76 18.49 -11.96
N ALA A 215 2.16 17.30 -12.45
CA ALA A 215 1.79 16.83 -13.79
C ALA A 215 0.28 16.55 -13.95
N GLY A 216 -0.49 16.51 -12.86
CA GLY A 216 -1.87 16.01 -12.90
C GLY A 216 -1.96 14.51 -13.20
N ALA A 217 -0.93 13.74 -12.84
CA ALA A 217 -0.86 12.32 -13.15
C ALA A 217 -1.86 11.51 -12.31
N LEU A 218 -2.73 10.77 -13.01
CA LEU A 218 -3.59 9.73 -12.43
C LEU A 218 -2.79 8.42 -12.41
N TRP A 219 -1.80 8.39 -11.52
CA TRP A 219 -0.81 7.34 -11.45
C TRP A 219 -1.38 6.07 -10.80
N ALA A 220 -1.17 4.91 -11.44
CA ALA A 220 -1.82 3.66 -11.04
C ALA A 220 -1.43 3.22 -9.63
N ARG A 221 -0.13 3.22 -9.27
CA ARG A 221 0.28 2.76 -7.95
C ARG A 221 -0.19 3.69 -6.83
N GLY A 222 -0.21 5.01 -7.04
CA GLY A 222 -0.84 5.95 -6.11
C GLY A 222 -2.32 5.63 -5.92
N ASN A 223 -3.05 5.45 -7.02
CA ASN A 223 -4.46 5.03 -6.97
C ASN A 223 -4.62 3.68 -6.26
N CYS A 224 -3.69 2.73 -6.41
CA CYS A 224 -3.82 1.44 -5.73
C CYS A 224 -3.67 1.57 -4.20
N TRP A 225 -2.85 2.48 -3.71
CA TRP A 225 -2.75 2.75 -2.28
C TRP A 225 -4.09 3.16 -1.68
N VAL A 226 -4.82 4.00 -2.39
CA VAL A 226 -6.18 4.43 -1.99
C VAL A 226 -7.18 3.29 -2.07
N THR A 227 -7.14 2.50 -3.15
CA THR A 227 -8.01 1.33 -3.32
C THR A 227 -7.78 0.28 -2.21
N ILE A 228 -6.57 0.20 -1.65
CA ILE A 228 -6.26 -0.61 -0.47
C ILE A 228 -6.69 0.10 0.81
N ALA A 229 -6.30 1.37 0.99
CA ALA A 229 -6.46 2.08 2.25
C ALA A 229 -7.93 2.28 2.66
N ILE A 230 -8.82 2.52 1.71
CA ILE A 230 -10.25 2.71 2.03
C ILE A 230 -10.88 1.44 2.61
N PRO A 231 -10.81 0.25 1.99
CA PRO A 231 -11.33 -0.96 2.61
C PRO A 231 -10.64 -1.34 3.92
N GLU A 232 -9.34 -1.03 4.06
CA GLU A 232 -8.59 -1.29 5.29
C GLU A 232 -9.10 -0.43 6.45
N ILE A 233 -9.24 0.87 6.27
CA ILE A 233 -9.70 1.76 7.35
C ILE A 233 -11.15 1.47 7.72
N LEU A 234 -12.00 1.16 6.74
CA LEU A 234 -13.40 0.80 6.99
C LEU A 234 -13.54 -0.51 7.78
N ASP A 235 -12.72 -1.51 7.44
CA ASP A 235 -12.68 -2.79 8.14
C ASP A 235 -12.12 -2.63 9.56
N MET A 236 -11.09 -1.81 9.72
CA MET A 236 -10.41 -1.52 10.99
C MET A 236 -11.31 -0.79 11.98
N LEU A 237 -12.06 0.22 11.51
CA LEU A 237 -12.89 1.05 12.37
C LEU A 237 -14.26 0.43 12.69
N ASP A 238 -14.70 -0.54 11.90
CA ASP A 238 -16.00 -1.25 12.06
C ASP A 238 -17.19 -0.29 12.31
N LEU A 239 -17.24 0.79 11.52
CA LEU A 239 -18.26 1.83 11.67
C LEU A 239 -19.64 1.33 11.26
N ALA A 240 -20.68 1.77 11.97
CA ALA A 240 -22.06 1.40 11.70
C ALA A 240 -22.52 1.78 10.29
N GLU A 241 -23.48 1.02 9.74
CA GLU A 241 -24.21 1.43 8.53
C GLU A 241 -24.87 2.78 8.77
N GLY A 242 -24.67 3.72 7.84
CA GLY A 242 -25.19 5.10 7.96
C GLY A 242 -24.24 6.08 8.66
N ASP A 243 -23.07 5.61 9.16
CA ASP A 243 -22.01 6.54 9.54
C ASP A 243 -21.57 7.36 8.33
N ALA A 244 -21.47 8.69 8.51
CA ALA A 244 -21.22 9.63 7.43
C ALA A 244 -19.80 9.45 6.82
N PHE A 245 -18.79 9.17 7.64
CA PHE A 245 -17.44 8.93 7.16
C PHE A 245 -17.38 7.62 6.38
N ARG A 246 -18.00 6.56 6.91
CA ARG A 246 -18.10 5.27 6.21
C ARG A 246 -18.77 5.41 4.85
N THR A 247 -19.93 6.05 4.80
CA THR A 247 -20.67 6.25 3.55
C THR A 247 -19.84 7.05 2.55
N PHE A 248 -19.23 8.14 2.97
CA PHE A 248 -18.41 8.99 2.12
C PHE A 248 -17.22 8.26 1.52
N LEU A 249 -16.52 7.40 2.32
CA LEU A 249 -15.42 6.59 1.81
C LEU A 249 -15.87 5.51 0.82
N ILE A 250 -17.02 4.87 1.08
CA ILE A 250 -17.59 3.89 0.15
C ILE A 250 -17.93 4.53 -1.20
N ASP A 251 -18.59 5.69 -1.18
CA ASP A 251 -18.92 6.44 -2.40
C ASP A 251 -17.67 6.87 -3.17
N THR A 252 -16.63 7.30 -2.45
CA THR A 252 -15.33 7.66 -3.04
C THR A 252 -14.67 6.44 -3.71
N LEU A 253 -14.63 5.31 -3.03
CA LEU A 253 -14.09 4.07 -3.59
C LEU A 253 -14.90 3.58 -4.79
N ALA A 254 -16.24 3.65 -4.72
CA ALA A 254 -17.12 3.23 -5.81
C ALA A 254 -16.87 4.07 -7.09
N ALA A 255 -16.69 5.38 -6.95
CA ALA A 255 -16.36 6.25 -8.07
C ALA A 255 -15.01 5.87 -8.70
N GLN A 256 -13.98 5.61 -7.89
CA GLN A 256 -12.67 5.17 -8.36
C GLN A 256 -12.75 3.82 -9.08
N VAL A 257 -13.38 2.81 -8.46
CA VAL A 257 -13.44 1.46 -9.02
C VAL A 257 -14.26 1.38 -10.30
N LYS A 258 -15.28 2.22 -10.44
CA LYS A 258 -16.01 2.36 -11.70
C LYS A 258 -15.07 2.72 -12.86
N THR A 259 -14.26 3.73 -12.70
CA THR A 259 -13.29 4.16 -13.72
C THR A 259 -12.18 3.13 -13.92
N LEU A 260 -11.70 2.51 -12.84
CA LEU A 260 -10.74 1.40 -12.96
C LEU A 260 -11.30 0.27 -13.83
N ALA A 261 -12.58 -0.11 -13.64
CA ALA A 261 -13.21 -1.15 -14.45
C ALA A 261 -13.29 -0.80 -15.95
N GLU A 262 -13.48 0.48 -16.27
CA GLU A 262 -13.55 0.99 -17.65
C GLU A 262 -12.17 1.02 -18.34
N HIS A 263 -11.07 1.15 -17.56
CA HIS A 263 -9.70 1.28 -18.05
C HIS A 263 -8.83 0.03 -17.85
N GLN A 264 -9.42 -1.10 -17.42
CA GLN A 264 -8.67 -2.35 -17.29
C GLN A 264 -8.34 -2.92 -18.67
N ASP A 265 -7.07 -3.19 -18.94
CA ASP A 265 -6.61 -3.83 -20.18
C ASP A 265 -7.17 -5.27 -20.32
N GLU A 266 -7.22 -5.79 -21.54
CA GLU A 266 -7.74 -7.12 -21.84
C GLU A 266 -6.98 -8.26 -21.13
N ASN A 267 -5.69 -8.04 -20.82
CA ASN A 267 -4.86 -8.98 -20.05
C ASN A 267 -5.06 -8.87 -18.52
N GLY A 268 -5.93 -7.98 -18.06
CA GLY A 268 -6.29 -7.79 -16.67
C GLY A 268 -5.42 -6.78 -15.91
N LEU A 269 -4.40 -6.22 -16.53
CA LEU A 269 -3.52 -5.20 -15.95
C LEU A 269 -4.08 -3.79 -16.14
N TRP A 270 -3.44 -2.80 -15.50
CA TRP A 270 -3.66 -1.38 -15.76
C TRP A 270 -2.36 -0.72 -16.19
N HIS A 271 -2.50 0.31 -17.00
CA HIS A 271 -1.40 1.19 -17.38
C HIS A 271 -0.90 2.00 -16.19
N THR A 272 0.41 2.34 -16.15
CA THR A 272 1.00 3.15 -15.07
C THR A 272 0.36 4.53 -14.94
N LEU A 273 -0.13 5.11 -16.04
CA LEU A 273 -1.07 6.22 -16.05
C LEU A 273 -2.44 5.65 -16.44
N VAL A 274 -3.35 5.51 -15.47
CA VAL A 274 -4.57 4.69 -15.60
C VAL A 274 -5.36 4.98 -16.88
N VAL A 275 -5.46 6.24 -17.27
CA VAL A 275 -6.27 6.69 -18.42
C VAL A 275 -5.45 6.87 -19.71
N ASP A 276 -4.16 6.56 -19.69
CA ASP A 276 -3.26 6.71 -20.84
C ASP A 276 -2.74 5.36 -21.34
N PRO A 277 -3.39 4.78 -22.37
CA PRO A 277 -2.99 3.47 -22.92
C PRO A 277 -1.66 3.48 -23.68
N SER A 278 -1.02 4.64 -23.83
CA SER A 278 0.33 4.72 -24.40
C SER A 278 1.42 4.53 -23.36
N SER A 279 1.07 4.49 -22.06
CA SER A 279 2.00 4.16 -20.98
C SER A 279 2.11 2.63 -20.81
N TYR A 280 3.16 2.16 -20.12
CA TYR A 280 3.35 0.71 -19.91
C TYR A 280 2.33 0.14 -18.93
N LEU A 281 2.07 -1.17 -19.06
CA LEU A 281 1.26 -1.94 -18.13
C LEU A 281 2.07 -2.22 -16.84
N GLU A 282 1.41 -2.09 -15.68
CA GLU A 282 2.07 -2.11 -14.37
C GLU A 282 1.43 -3.15 -13.45
N ALA A 283 2.21 -4.12 -13.00
CA ALA A 283 1.69 -5.28 -12.27
C ALA A 283 1.53 -5.03 -10.76
N SER A 284 2.34 -4.16 -10.13
CA SER A 284 2.21 -3.91 -8.70
C SER A 284 0.92 -3.16 -8.36
N ALA A 285 0.59 -2.11 -9.12
CA ALA A 285 -0.69 -1.41 -8.98
C ALA A 285 -1.86 -2.35 -9.28
N THR A 286 -1.74 -3.19 -10.32
CA THR A 286 -2.75 -4.20 -10.65
C THR A 286 -3.03 -5.14 -9.48
N ALA A 287 -1.98 -5.62 -8.81
CA ALA A 287 -2.13 -6.47 -7.63
C ALA A 287 -2.80 -5.71 -6.47
N GLY A 288 -2.43 -4.46 -6.22
CA GLY A 288 -3.09 -3.63 -5.22
C GLY A 288 -4.56 -3.38 -5.52
N PHE A 289 -4.92 -3.09 -6.78
CA PHE A 289 -6.31 -2.97 -7.21
C PHE A 289 -7.08 -4.29 -7.01
N ALA A 290 -6.48 -5.43 -7.40
CA ALA A 290 -7.10 -6.74 -7.20
C ALA A 290 -7.44 -6.97 -5.73
N TYR A 291 -6.49 -6.73 -4.83
CA TYR A 291 -6.68 -6.87 -3.40
C TYR A 291 -7.81 -5.98 -2.88
N GLY A 292 -7.72 -4.68 -3.14
CA GLY A 292 -8.69 -3.71 -2.61
C GLY A 292 -10.10 -3.92 -3.14
N ILE A 293 -10.25 -4.19 -4.45
CA ILE A 293 -11.55 -4.47 -5.07
C ILE A 293 -12.17 -5.75 -4.51
N LEU A 294 -11.43 -6.86 -4.46
CA LEU A 294 -11.93 -8.13 -3.95
C LEU A 294 -12.32 -8.02 -2.47
N LYS A 295 -11.49 -7.37 -1.64
CA LYS A 295 -11.81 -7.10 -0.24
C LYS A 295 -13.07 -6.25 -0.10
N ALA A 296 -13.20 -5.18 -0.88
CA ALA A 296 -14.36 -4.30 -0.84
C ALA A 296 -15.65 -5.01 -1.26
N VAL A 297 -15.61 -5.87 -2.28
CA VAL A 297 -16.74 -6.70 -2.68
C VAL A 297 -17.11 -7.70 -1.58
N ARG A 298 -16.13 -8.41 -1.03
CA ARG A 298 -16.37 -9.37 0.07
C ARG A 298 -16.97 -8.72 1.31
N LYS A 299 -16.50 -7.51 1.64
CA LYS A 299 -17.02 -6.71 2.77
C LYS A 299 -18.33 -5.97 2.44
N ARG A 300 -18.86 -6.13 1.21
CA ARG A 300 -20.09 -5.48 0.73
C ARG A 300 -20.01 -3.94 0.72
N TYR A 301 -18.80 -3.39 0.57
CA TYR A 301 -18.60 -1.97 0.30
C TYR A 301 -18.83 -1.65 -1.17
N LEU A 302 -18.58 -2.61 -2.05
CA LEU A 302 -18.84 -2.52 -3.50
C LEU A 302 -19.83 -3.59 -3.96
N PRO A 303 -20.60 -3.31 -5.04
CA PRO A 303 -21.45 -4.31 -5.70
C PRO A 303 -20.67 -5.52 -6.20
N ALA A 304 -21.31 -6.69 -6.18
CA ALA A 304 -20.71 -7.98 -6.57
C ALA A 304 -20.22 -8.01 -8.04
N GLU A 305 -20.74 -7.15 -8.91
CA GLU A 305 -20.32 -7.06 -10.32
C GLU A 305 -18.83 -6.73 -10.49
N TYR A 306 -18.23 -6.02 -9.52
CA TYR A 306 -16.80 -5.69 -9.53
C TYR A 306 -15.89 -6.87 -9.19
N GLU A 307 -16.44 -7.99 -8.67
CA GLU A 307 -15.64 -9.20 -8.45
C GLU A 307 -14.92 -9.65 -9.73
N ALA A 308 -15.62 -9.59 -10.88
CA ALA A 308 -15.03 -9.96 -12.16
C ALA A 308 -13.81 -9.12 -12.55
N VAL A 309 -13.79 -7.84 -12.18
CA VAL A 309 -12.64 -6.94 -12.38
C VAL A 309 -11.45 -7.43 -11.56
N GLY A 310 -11.67 -7.68 -10.27
CA GLY A 310 -10.63 -8.21 -9.37
C GLY A 310 -10.09 -9.58 -9.83
N ILE A 311 -10.95 -10.49 -10.29
CA ILE A 311 -10.56 -11.81 -10.80
C ILE A 311 -9.71 -11.71 -12.08
N ARG A 312 -10.06 -10.81 -13.01
CA ARG A 312 -9.23 -10.58 -14.21
C ARG A 312 -7.84 -10.05 -13.81
N ALA A 313 -7.79 -9.15 -12.83
CA ALA A 313 -6.53 -8.64 -12.30
C ALA A 313 -5.68 -9.75 -11.65
N VAL A 314 -6.28 -10.65 -10.87
CA VAL A 314 -5.58 -11.83 -10.30
C VAL A 314 -4.95 -12.69 -11.40
N ARG A 315 -5.65 -12.92 -12.52
CA ARG A 315 -5.09 -13.66 -13.67
C ARG A 315 -3.90 -12.91 -14.29
N GLY A 316 -4.03 -11.60 -14.44
CA GLY A 316 -2.93 -10.76 -14.94
C GLY A 316 -1.71 -10.81 -14.02
N VAL A 317 -1.90 -10.75 -12.71
CA VAL A 317 -0.83 -10.90 -11.71
C VAL A 317 -0.16 -12.28 -11.83
N LEU A 318 -0.94 -13.38 -11.81
CA LEU A 318 -0.40 -14.74 -11.95
C LEU A 318 0.41 -14.93 -13.24
N ALA A 319 -0.03 -14.35 -14.35
CA ALA A 319 0.67 -14.43 -15.63
C ALA A 319 2.00 -13.65 -15.65
N ASN A 320 2.19 -12.72 -14.70
CA ASN A 320 3.42 -11.93 -14.56
C ASN A 320 4.36 -12.41 -13.44
N ILE A 321 4.06 -13.53 -12.79
CA ILE A 321 4.98 -14.18 -11.84
C ILE A 321 5.81 -15.18 -12.63
N ASP A 322 7.12 -14.98 -12.65
CA ASP A 322 8.02 -15.88 -13.37
C ASP A 322 8.33 -17.18 -12.60
N ALA A 323 9.19 -18.01 -13.19
CA ALA A 323 9.55 -19.32 -12.61
C ALA A 323 10.27 -19.20 -11.25
N THR A 324 10.95 -18.08 -11.00
CA THR A 324 11.69 -17.80 -9.76
C THR A 324 10.82 -17.16 -8.68
N GLY A 325 9.57 -16.82 -9.01
CA GLY A 325 8.66 -16.10 -8.11
C GLY A 325 8.82 -14.59 -8.14
N GLU A 326 9.51 -14.07 -9.14
CA GLU A 326 9.64 -12.63 -9.33
C GLU A 326 8.42 -12.07 -10.05
N LEU A 327 7.77 -11.07 -9.46
CA LEU A 327 6.72 -10.33 -10.17
C LEU A 327 7.35 -9.39 -11.17
N GLN A 328 7.06 -9.62 -12.44
CA GLN A 328 7.49 -8.79 -13.57
C GLN A 328 6.60 -7.56 -13.72
N GLN A 329 7.00 -6.59 -14.57
CA GLN A 329 6.23 -5.36 -14.84
C GLN A 329 5.96 -4.50 -13.60
N VAL A 330 6.88 -4.45 -12.66
CA VAL A 330 6.82 -3.60 -11.47
C VAL A 330 7.64 -2.34 -11.71
N SER A 331 7.01 -1.16 -11.64
CA SER A 331 7.72 0.11 -11.72
C SER A 331 8.49 0.41 -10.44
N PHE A 332 9.71 0.93 -10.56
CA PHE A 332 10.53 1.35 -9.42
C PHE A 332 9.85 2.42 -8.56
N GLY A 333 10.35 2.63 -7.35
CA GLY A 333 9.91 3.68 -6.43
C GLY A 333 9.82 5.05 -7.12
N THR A 334 8.68 5.71 -6.97
CA THR A 334 8.31 6.84 -7.80
C THR A 334 8.23 8.11 -6.97
N ALA A 335 9.10 9.06 -7.25
CA ALA A 335 9.01 10.41 -6.72
C ALA A 335 7.87 11.20 -7.41
N MET A 336 7.59 12.42 -6.94
CA MET A 336 6.64 13.31 -7.59
C MET A 336 7.19 13.77 -8.95
N GLY A 337 6.38 13.63 -9.99
CA GLY A 337 6.75 14.03 -11.35
C GLY A 337 6.03 15.29 -11.81
N ASP A 338 6.75 16.19 -12.46
CA ASP A 338 6.21 17.42 -13.06
C ASP A 338 5.67 17.22 -14.47
N THR A 339 5.88 16.05 -15.06
CA THR A 339 5.42 15.71 -16.41
C THR A 339 4.87 14.29 -16.49
N MET A 340 3.93 14.05 -17.40
CA MET A 340 3.44 12.68 -17.68
C MET A 340 4.56 11.76 -18.19
N GLN A 341 5.55 12.31 -18.91
CA GLN A 341 6.67 11.55 -19.43
C GLN A 341 7.53 10.98 -18.29
N PHE A 342 7.71 11.70 -17.18
CA PHE A 342 8.41 11.19 -16.01
C PHE A 342 7.86 9.83 -15.56
N TYR A 343 6.52 9.68 -15.46
CA TYR A 343 5.90 8.42 -15.07
C TYR A 343 6.06 7.30 -16.10
N LYS A 344 6.19 7.64 -17.38
CA LYS A 344 6.42 6.67 -18.46
C LYS A 344 7.86 6.18 -18.52
N ASP A 345 8.79 6.96 -18.00
CA ASP A 345 10.24 6.67 -18.04
C ASP A 345 10.74 5.93 -16.79
N ILE A 346 9.87 5.68 -15.80
CA ILE A 346 10.25 4.94 -14.59
C ILE A 346 10.65 3.51 -14.98
N PRO A 347 11.85 3.06 -14.56
CA PRO A 347 12.33 1.73 -14.89
C PRO A 347 11.49 0.64 -14.25
N LEU A 348 11.36 -0.48 -14.96
CA LEU A 348 10.70 -1.68 -14.47
C LEU A 348 11.73 -2.60 -13.81
N THR A 349 11.46 -2.99 -12.57
CA THR A 349 12.29 -3.91 -11.80
C THR A 349 11.45 -4.56 -10.71
N SER A 350 11.80 -5.78 -10.32
CA SER A 350 11.18 -6.44 -9.18
C SER A 350 11.53 -5.71 -7.88
N MET A 351 10.54 -5.53 -7.02
CA MET A 351 10.66 -4.81 -5.76
C MET A 351 9.86 -5.51 -4.65
N PRO A 352 10.24 -5.36 -3.36
CA PRO A 352 9.53 -5.98 -2.24
C PRO A 352 8.03 -5.70 -2.23
N TYR A 353 7.63 -4.47 -2.52
CA TYR A 353 6.21 -4.11 -2.56
C TYR A 353 5.44 -4.79 -3.71
N GLY A 354 6.10 -5.05 -4.84
CA GLY A 354 5.48 -5.78 -5.95
C GLY A 354 5.15 -7.21 -5.53
N GLN A 355 6.12 -7.91 -4.94
CA GLN A 355 5.93 -9.26 -4.39
C GLN A 355 4.80 -9.29 -3.36
N SER A 356 4.81 -8.33 -2.45
CA SER A 356 3.83 -8.23 -1.38
C SER A 356 2.41 -7.94 -1.88
N LEU A 357 2.25 -7.00 -2.81
CA LEU A 357 0.93 -6.70 -3.38
C LEU A 357 0.35 -7.91 -4.12
N ALA A 358 1.21 -8.68 -4.83
CA ALA A 358 0.80 -9.94 -5.41
C ALA A 358 0.38 -10.95 -4.33
N ILE A 359 1.11 -11.08 -3.23
CA ILE A 359 0.71 -11.92 -2.08
C ILE A 359 -0.65 -11.46 -1.53
N CYS A 360 -0.88 -10.16 -1.33
CA CYS A 360 -2.16 -9.62 -0.89
C CYS A 360 -3.31 -10.01 -1.82
N ALA A 361 -3.14 -9.79 -3.14
CA ALA A 361 -4.15 -10.12 -4.14
C ALA A 361 -4.50 -11.61 -4.16
N LEU A 362 -3.48 -12.47 -4.13
CA LEU A 362 -3.64 -13.92 -4.13
C LEU A 362 -4.22 -14.43 -2.81
N ALA A 363 -3.80 -13.89 -1.67
CA ALA A 363 -4.38 -14.21 -0.37
C ALA A 363 -5.87 -13.83 -0.31
N GLU A 364 -6.26 -12.63 -0.76
CA GLU A 364 -7.66 -12.25 -0.80
C GLU A 364 -8.45 -13.16 -1.76
N PHE A 365 -7.87 -13.50 -2.92
CA PHE A 365 -8.49 -14.46 -3.84
C PHE A 365 -8.69 -15.85 -3.24
N LEU A 366 -7.79 -16.33 -2.35
CA LEU A 366 -7.99 -17.61 -1.64
C LEU A 366 -9.28 -17.66 -0.82
N ARG A 367 -9.83 -16.49 -0.41
CA ARG A 367 -11.13 -16.44 0.30
C ARG A 367 -12.30 -16.90 -0.55
N THR A 368 -12.18 -16.91 -1.88
CA THR A 368 -13.21 -17.43 -2.79
C THR A 368 -13.38 -18.95 -2.71
N PHE A 369 -12.43 -19.67 -2.06
CA PHE A 369 -12.49 -21.12 -1.84
C PHE A 369 -13.12 -21.51 -0.49
N ILE A 370 -13.46 -20.55 0.35
CA ILE A 370 -14.07 -20.73 1.66
C ILE A 370 -15.58 -20.56 1.57
#